data_7268d12ac3db397e92c7bcb07a9edd4b
#
_entry.id   7268d12ac3db397e92c7bcb07a9edd4b
#
_cell.length_a   1.000
_cell.length_b   1.000
_cell.length_c   1.000
_cell.angle_alpha   90.00
_cell.angle_beta   90.00
_cell.angle_gamma   90.00
#
_symmetry.space_group_name_H-M   'P 1'
#
loop_
_entity.id
_entity.type
_entity.pdbx_description
1 polymer ?
#
loop_
_entity_poly.entity_id
_entity_poly.type
_entity_poly.pdbx_seq_one_letter_code
_entity_poly.pdbx_strand_id
1 'polypeptide(L)'
;MSSAAERAAQLELVARLKSAFPELPDAPTPDLLDHARIKAYLKPVHDVGGEPDAPMKYENKQYEQWEEMTYVICEVLAWRGIWLSEERRRMGNVDVGRAEYLGLPYYGRWLLAVARILVEKHHISLGELSERMAEVQARYANGLNGRRLEAQPKCAGDGSQVKRNAHHQHAVGKGDPQVYAGLAGEPKFKVGDQVSVRDLPVLFYTRTPEYVRGAVGEIATVAYESPAAEDETWDRPDAKPEWFYVVRFTMADLWHGYTGTPTDVLRTEIPERWLEAAS
;
A
#
# COMPACT_ATOMS: atom_id res chain seq x y z
N MET A 1 -2.97 8.28 -35.94
CA MET A 1 -2.56 6.87 -36.12
C MET A 1 -1.04 6.84 -36.21
N SER A 2 -0.35 6.02 -35.43
CA SER A 2 1.11 5.90 -35.48
C SER A 2 1.55 5.33 -36.84
N SER A 3 2.65 5.86 -37.39
CA SER A 3 3.21 5.38 -38.66
C SER A 3 3.73 3.94 -38.54
N ALA A 4 3.89 3.26 -39.66
CA ALA A 4 4.48 1.92 -39.68
C ALA A 4 5.89 1.88 -39.06
N ALA A 5 6.67 2.94 -39.25
CA ALA A 5 8.00 3.10 -38.68
C ALA A 5 7.97 3.25 -37.14
N GLU A 6 7.02 4.00 -36.59
CA GLU A 6 6.84 4.13 -35.13
C GLU A 6 6.45 2.80 -34.50
N ARG A 7 5.56 2.03 -35.15
CA ARG A 7 5.20 0.68 -34.67
C ARG A 7 6.38 -0.29 -34.73
N ALA A 8 7.18 -0.24 -35.77
CA ALA A 8 8.38 -1.08 -35.86
C ALA A 8 9.39 -0.74 -34.75
N ALA A 9 9.64 0.55 -34.49
CA ALA A 9 10.51 1.00 -33.40
C ALA A 9 9.99 0.59 -32.00
N GLN A 10 8.68 0.64 -31.78
CA GLN A 10 8.06 0.15 -30.54
C GLN A 10 8.25 -1.35 -30.35
N LEU A 11 8.04 -2.15 -31.40
CA LEU A 11 8.25 -3.60 -31.34
C LEU A 11 9.70 -3.97 -31.07
N GLU A 12 10.65 -3.25 -31.68
CA GLU A 12 12.09 -3.43 -31.42
C GLU A 12 12.44 -3.06 -29.97
N LEU A 13 11.88 -1.98 -29.43
CA LEU A 13 12.05 -1.60 -28.02
C LEU A 13 11.52 -2.69 -27.08
N VAL A 14 10.32 -3.21 -27.35
CA VAL A 14 9.72 -4.30 -26.56
C VAL A 14 10.60 -5.55 -26.62
N ALA A 15 11.12 -5.92 -27.79
CA ALA A 15 12.00 -7.06 -27.94
C ALA A 15 13.30 -6.91 -27.13
N ARG A 16 13.90 -5.70 -27.12
CA ARG A 16 15.09 -5.41 -26.31
C ARG A 16 14.78 -5.45 -24.81
N LEU A 17 13.62 -4.92 -24.39
CA LEU A 17 13.21 -4.99 -22.99
C LEU A 17 12.98 -6.43 -22.54
N LYS A 18 12.34 -7.26 -23.36
CA LYS A 18 12.17 -8.69 -23.08
C LYS A 18 13.51 -9.43 -22.95
N SER A 19 14.49 -9.13 -23.81
CA SER A 19 15.81 -9.76 -23.72
C SER A 19 16.63 -9.30 -22.51
N ALA A 20 16.41 -8.07 -22.05
CA ALA A 20 17.05 -7.53 -20.85
C ALA A 20 16.43 -8.08 -19.54
N PHE A 21 15.20 -8.59 -19.64
CA PHE A 21 14.48 -9.20 -18.50
C PHE A 21 14.01 -10.61 -18.85
N PRO A 22 14.94 -11.58 -18.94
CA PRO A 22 14.62 -12.96 -19.37
C PRO A 22 13.65 -13.67 -18.43
N GLU A 23 13.48 -13.18 -17.21
CA GLU A 23 12.53 -13.72 -16.22
C GLU A 23 11.09 -13.24 -16.45
N LEU A 24 10.88 -12.26 -17.32
CA LEU A 24 9.51 -11.84 -17.65
C LEU A 24 8.88 -12.96 -18.48
N PRO A 25 7.79 -13.56 -18.01
CA PRO A 25 7.09 -14.57 -18.78
C PRO A 25 6.66 -14.00 -20.13
N ASP A 26 6.70 -14.80 -21.17
CA ASP A 26 6.09 -14.44 -22.44
C ASP A 26 4.65 -14.00 -22.19
N ALA A 27 4.19 -12.99 -22.93
CA ALA A 27 2.81 -12.55 -22.83
C ALA A 27 1.90 -13.77 -22.97
N PRO A 28 1.06 -14.08 -21.97
CA PRO A 28 0.27 -15.29 -21.97
C PRO A 28 -0.67 -15.27 -23.17
N THR A 29 -0.68 -16.36 -23.94
CA THR A 29 -1.73 -16.55 -24.93
C THR A 29 -3.04 -16.91 -24.21
N PRO A 30 -4.22 -16.54 -24.75
CA PRO A 30 -5.50 -16.85 -24.12
C PRO A 30 -5.66 -18.31 -23.69
N ASP A 31 -5.10 -19.22 -24.46
CA ASP A 31 -5.18 -20.68 -24.22
C ASP A 31 -4.29 -21.17 -23.07
N LEU A 32 -3.36 -20.31 -22.59
CA LEU A 32 -2.42 -20.61 -21.50
C LEU A 32 -2.75 -19.89 -20.20
N LEU A 33 -3.80 -19.06 -20.19
CA LEU A 33 -4.23 -18.31 -19.02
C LEU A 33 -5.11 -19.19 -18.14
N ASP A 34 -4.51 -19.97 -17.29
CA ASP A 34 -5.21 -20.52 -16.12
C ASP A 34 -5.24 -19.50 -14.95
N HIS A 35 -6.11 -19.76 -14.00
CA HIS A 35 -6.29 -18.88 -12.85
C HIS A 35 -4.98 -18.67 -12.06
N ALA A 36 -4.17 -19.70 -11.88
CA ALA A 36 -2.93 -19.62 -11.12
C ALA A 36 -1.89 -18.73 -11.80
N ARG A 37 -1.80 -18.81 -13.14
CA ARG A 37 -0.89 -17.97 -13.93
C ARG A 37 -1.32 -16.52 -13.95
N ILE A 38 -2.62 -16.25 -14.12
CA ILE A 38 -3.16 -14.88 -14.03
C ILE A 38 -2.86 -14.31 -12.64
N LYS A 39 -3.14 -15.05 -11.59
CA LYS A 39 -2.89 -14.65 -10.21
C LYS A 39 -1.42 -14.33 -9.96
N ALA A 40 -0.50 -15.19 -10.42
CA ALA A 40 0.93 -14.98 -10.29
C ALA A 40 1.43 -13.74 -11.07
N TYR A 41 0.90 -13.54 -12.29
CA TYR A 41 1.24 -12.38 -13.12
C TYR A 41 0.76 -11.05 -12.53
N LEU A 42 -0.41 -11.06 -11.91
CA LEU A 42 -1.01 -9.86 -11.33
C LEU A 42 -0.56 -9.59 -9.91
N LYS A 43 0.16 -10.52 -9.28
CA LYS A 43 0.60 -10.40 -7.89
C LYS A 43 1.52 -9.21 -7.69
N PRO A 44 1.11 -8.19 -6.94
CA PRO A 44 1.96 -7.04 -6.67
C PRO A 44 3.10 -7.40 -5.71
N VAL A 45 4.18 -6.65 -5.78
CA VAL A 45 5.41 -6.91 -5.00
C VAL A 45 5.17 -6.95 -3.49
N HIS A 46 4.26 -6.14 -2.99
CA HIS A 46 3.94 -6.05 -1.56
C HIS A 46 3.04 -7.19 -1.06
N ASP A 47 2.46 -7.97 -1.96
CA ASP A 47 1.62 -9.10 -1.62
C ASP A 47 2.50 -10.33 -1.36
N VAL A 48 3.35 -10.20 -0.36
CA VAL A 48 4.21 -11.26 0.13
C VAL A 48 3.42 -12.08 1.14
N GLY A 49 2.99 -13.28 0.74
CA GLY A 49 2.45 -14.27 1.65
C GLY A 49 3.49 -14.56 2.72
N GLY A 50 3.10 -14.64 3.99
CA GLY A 50 4.01 -15.02 5.06
C GLY A 50 4.61 -16.41 4.80
N GLU A 51 5.91 -16.54 4.93
CA GLU A 51 6.55 -17.85 4.91
C GLU A 51 6.42 -18.46 6.31
N PRO A 52 5.80 -19.65 6.46
CA PRO A 52 5.51 -20.24 7.77
C PRO A 52 6.77 -20.46 8.61
N ASP A 53 7.90 -20.73 7.96
CA ASP A 53 9.16 -21.06 8.62
C ASP A 53 10.10 -19.86 8.75
N ALA A 54 9.70 -18.67 8.30
CA ALA A 54 10.52 -17.47 8.45
C ALA A 54 10.61 -17.07 9.94
N PRO A 55 11.80 -17.10 10.56
CA PRO A 55 11.92 -16.75 11.97
C PRO A 55 11.57 -15.28 12.17
N MET A 56 10.64 -15.02 13.07
CA MET A 56 10.33 -13.66 13.49
C MET A 56 11.45 -13.15 14.39
N LYS A 57 12.20 -12.18 13.91
CA LYS A 57 13.22 -11.51 14.71
C LYS A 57 12.57 -10.40 15.55
N TYR A 58 12.65 -10.57 16.86
CA TYR A 58 12.28 -9.51 17.79
C TYR A 58 13.50 -8.64 18.06
N GLU A 59 13.61 -7.54 17.35
CA GLU A 59 14.67 -6.57 17.54
C GLU A 59 14.07 -5.27 18.05
N ASN A 60 14.62 -4.76 19.16
CA ASN A 60 14.29 -3.40 19.59
C ASN A 60 15.15 -2.40 18.77
N LYS A 61 14.74 -2.21 17.51
CA LYS A 61 15.43 -1.32 16.58
C LYS A 61 15.31 0.12 17.06
N GLN A 62 16.45 0.76 17.26
CA GLN A 62 16.49 2.21 17.41
C GLN A 62 16.32 2.83 16.01
N TYR A 63 15.36 3.74 15.90
CA TYR A 63 15.16 4.47 14.64
C TYR A 63 16.17 5.60 14.52
N GLU A 64 16.66 5.81 13.31
CA GLU A 64 17.47 6.98 13.01
C GLU A 64 16.60 8.23 12.87
N GLN A 65 17.18 9.40 13.11
CA GLN A 65 16.43 10.66 13.06
C GLN A 65 15.69 10.87 11.72
N TRP A 66 16.28 10.46 10.61
CA TRP A 66 15.64 10.60 9.30
C TRP A 66 14.41 9.68 9.15
N GLU A 67 14.41 8.51 9.77
CA GLU A 67 13.28 7.58 9.77
C GLU A 67 12.11 8.19 10.54
N GLU A 68 12.36 8.71 11.73
CA GLU A 68 11.35 9.40 12.55
C GLU A 68 10.81 10.65 11.85
N MET A 69 11.69 11.44 11.23
CA MET A 69 11.28 12.62 10.46
C MET A 69 10.42 12.24 9.24
N THR A 70 10.74 11.15 8.56
CA THR A 70 9.94 10.65 7.44
C THR A 70 8.54 10.27 7.92
N TYR A 71 8.43 9.57 9.05
CA TYR A 71 7.14 9.26 9.65
C TYR A 71 6.34 10.52 9.95
N VAL A 72 6.94 11.47 10.66
CA VAL A 72 6.26 12.73 11.04
C VAL A 72 5.81 13.53 9.80
N ILE A 73 6.66 13.62 8.77
CA ILE A 73 6.30 14.31 7.52
C ILE A 73 5.11 13.60 6.86
N CYS A 74 5.11 12.28 6.80
CA CYS A 74 4.00 11.52 6.22
C CYS A 74 2.68 11.81 6.94
N GLU A 75 2.70 11.79 8.26
CA GLU A 75 1.50 12.06 9.06
C GLU A 75 1.01 13.51 8.89
N VAL A 76 1.91 14.48 9.00
CA VAL A 76 1.55 15.91 8.86
C VAL A 76 0.97 16.20 7.49
N LEU A 77 1.53 15.67 6.42
CA LEU A 77 1.05 15.93 5.05
C LEU A 77 -0.26 15.20 4.75
N ALA A 78 -0.46 14.01 5.29
CA ALA A 78 -1.75 13.34 5.25
C ALA A 78 -2.81 14.12 6.04
N TRP A 79 -2.47 14.62 7.24
CA TRP A 79 -3.33 15.50 8.04
C TRP A 79 -3.70 16.80 7.31
N ARG A 80 -2.83 17.26 6.43
CA ARG A 80 -3.07 18.40 5.54
C ARG A 80 -3.91 18.07 4.31
N GLY A 81 -4.24 16.79 4.10
CA GLY A 81 -5.01 16.35 2.94
C GLY A 81 -4.21 16.39 1.64
N ILE A 82 -2.87 16.35 1.72
CA ILE A 82 -2.00 16.32 0.53
C ILE A 82 -2.15 14.98 -0.18
N TRP A 83 -2.36 13.90 0.55
CA TRP A 83 -2.63 12.57 0.00
C TRP A 83 -3.51 11.74 0.92
N LEU A 84 -4.01 10.64 0.34
CA LEU A 84 -4.64 9.56 1.09
C LEU A 84 -3.58 8.58 1.60
N SER A 85 -3.85 7.96 2.74
CA SER A 85 -2.92 6.99 3.33
C SER A 85 -2.58 5.85 2.38
N GLU A 86 -3.57 5.30 1.70
CA GLU A 86 -3.38 4.17 0.79
C GLU A 86 -2.70 4.58 -0.53
N GLU A 87 -2.90 5.80 -1.00
CA GLU A 87 -2.17 6.36 -2.14
C GLU A 87 -0.66 6.35 -1.89
N ARG A 88 -0.22 6.84 -0.73
CA ARG A 88 1.18 6.79 -0.35
C ARG A 88 1.69 5.34 -0.24
N ARG A 89 0.89 4.46 0.33
CA ARG A 89 1.24 3.04 0.44
C ARG A 89 1.37 2.38 -0.91
N ARG A 90 0.48 2.65 -1.85
CA ARG A 90 0.60 2.17 -3.23
C ARG A 90 1.91 2.63 -3.86
N MET A 91 2.21 3.91 -3.81
CA MET A 91 3.45 4.44 -4.40
C MET A 91 4.71 3.86 -3.76
N GLY A 92 4.73 3.69 -2.43
CA GLY A 92 5.88 3.14 -1.72
C GLY A 92 6.02 1.62 -1.79
N ASN A 93 4.96 0.90 -2.13
CA ASN A 93 4.95 -0.57 -2.11
C ASN A 93 4.83 -1.19 -3.51
N VAL A 94 4.16 -0.53 -4.43
CA VAL A 94 3.92 -1.07 -5.78
C VAL A 94 4.72 -0.31 -6.82
N ASP A 95 4.56 1.01 -6.87
CA ASP A 95 5.11 1.83 -7.94
C ASP A 95 6.63 2.02 -7.87
N VAL A 96 7.24 1.78 -6.72
CA VAL A 96 8.71 1.82 -6.59
C VAL A 96 9.41 0.69 -7.35
N GLY A 97 8.71 -0.42 -7.59
CA GLY A 97 9.27 -1.60 -8.20
C GLY A 97 9.88 -2.59 -7.19
N ARG A 98 10.17 -3.80 -7.69
CA ARG A 98 10.59 -4.92 -6.83
C ARG A 98 11.96 -4.70 -6.17
N ALA A 99 12.90 -4.16 -6.93
CA ALA A 99 14.27 -3.98 -6.43
C ALA A 99 14.30 -2.99 -5.28
N GLU A 100 13.64 -1.85 -5.42
CA GLU A 100 13.55 -0.80 -4.41
C GLU A 100 12.70 -1.25 -3.23
N TYR A 101 11.60 -1.98 -3.48
CA TYR A 101 10.76 -2.53 -2.43
C TYR A 101 11.52 -3.46 -1.49
N LEU A 102 12.34 -4.36 -2.04
CA LEU A 102 13.12 -5.32 -1.27
C LEU A 102 14.46 -4.76 -0.77
N GLY A 103 15.04 -3.80 -1.49
CA GLY A 103 16.37 -3.25 -1.21
C GLY A 103 16.39 -2.05 -0.27
N LEU A 104 15.29 -1.31 -0.16
CA LEU A 104 15.22 -0.13 0.69
C LEU A 104 14.72 -0.47 2.11
N PRO A 105 15.21 0.24 3.12
CA PRO A 105 14.64 0.17 4.46
C PRO A 105 13.20 0.67 4.45
N TYR A 106 12.43 0.29 5.46
CA TYR A 106 10.98 0.57 5.54
C TYR A 106 10.64 2.05 5.27
N TYR A 107 11.27 2.97 5.97
CA TYR A 107 11.03 4.41 5.78
C TYR A 107 11.68 4.98 4.52
N GLY A 108 12.65 4.31 3.91
CA GLY A 108 13.20 4.69 2.62
C GLY A 108 12.15 4.65 1.50
N ARG A 109 11.31 3.63 1.51
CA ARG A 109 10.15 3.52 0.59
C ARG A 109 9.13 4.64 0.82
N TRP A 110 8.87 4.98 2.09
CA TRP A 110 7.99 6.09 2.44
C TRP A 110 8.51 7.42 1.91
N LEU A 111 9.82 7.65 2.09
CA LEU A 111 10.45 8.89 1.63
C LEU A 111 10.36 9.05 0.10
N LEU A 112 10.58 7.97 -0.65
CA LEU A 112 10.39 7.99 -2.11
C LEU A 112 8.94 8.27 -2.50
N ALA A 113 7.98 7.65 -1.82
CA ALA A 113 6.56 7.91 -2.05
C ALA A 113 6.19 9.38 -1.77
N VAL A 114 6.68 9.93 -0.66
CA VAL A 114 6.49 11.34 -0.31
C VAL A 114 7.01 12.27 -1.41
N ALA A 115 8.27 12.07 -1.81
CA ALA A 115 8.89 12.88 -2.84
C ALA A 115 8.10 12.82 -4.16
N ARG A 116 7.68 11.62 -4.55
CA ARG A 116 6.90 11.41 -5.77
C ARG A 116 5.54 12.10 -5.73
N ILE A 117 4.77 11.91 -4.65
CA ILE A 117 3.44 12.54 -4.51
C ILE A 117 3.54 14.06 -4.56
N LEU A 118 4.52 14.64 -3.85
CA LEU A 118 4.69 16.08 -3.83
C LEU A 118 5.01 16.66 -5.22
N VAL A 119 5.79 15.93 -6.02
CA VAL A 119 6.08 16.33 -7.41
C VAL A 119 4.86 16.11 -8.31
N GLU A 120 4.20 14.96 -8.24
CA GLU A 120 3.02 14.64 -9.07
C GLU A 120 1.84 15.58 -8.80
N LYS A 121 1.66 15.99 -7.54
CA LYS A 121 0.60 16.95 -7.15
C LYS A 121 1.05 18.42 -7.24
N HIS A 122 2.20 18.67 -7.83
CA HIS A 122 2.74 20.02 -8.07
C HIS A 122 2.95 20.88 -6.81
N HIS A 123 3.17 20.26 -5.66
CA HIS A 123 3.56 20.98 -4.44
C HIS A 123 5.02 21.43 -4.48
N ILE A 124 5.86 20.66 -5.17
CA ILE A 124 7.26 21.00 -5.49
C ILE A 124 7.54 20.59 -6.93
N SER A 125 8.50 21.24 -7.56
CA SER A 125 9.01 20.79 -8.85
C SER A 125 10.17 19.79 -8.67
N LEU A 126 10.41 18.97 -9.68
CA LEU A 126 11.57 18.08 -9.70
C LEU A 126 12.89 18.88 -9.66
N GLY A 127 12.92 20.05 -10.30
CA GLY A 127 14.08 20.96 -10.26
C GLY A 127 14.38 21.42 -8.85
N GLU A 128 13.39 21.97 -8.15
CA GLU A 128 13.53 22.38 -6.74
C GLU A 128 14.00 21.24 -5.83
N LEU A 129 13.44 20.05 -6.01
CA LEU A 129 13.87 18.87 -5.23
C LEU A 129 15.34 18.56 -5.51
N SER A 130 15.76 18.52 -6.78
CA SER A 130 17.13 18.21 -7.19
C SER A 130 18.13 19.24 -6.69
N GLU A 131 17.82 20.52 -6.82
CA GLU A 131 18.66 21.62 -6.34
C GLU A 131 18.83 21.55 -4.81
N ARG A 132 17.73 21.29 -4.10
CA ARG A 132 17.78 21.19 -2.65
C ARG A 132 18.55 19.96 -2.16
N MET A 133 18.42 18.84 -2.86
CA MET A 133 19.22 17.65 -2.57
C MET A 133 20.72 17.93 -2.77
N ALA A 134 21.11 18.59 -3.86
CA ALA A 134 22.51 18.96 -4.13
C ALA A 134 23.06 19.91 -3.07
N GLU A 135 22.28 20.91 -2.65
CA GLU A 135 22.64 21.82 -1.56
C GLU A 135 22.88 21.09 -0.24
N VAL A 136 21.96 20.18 0.14
CA VAL A 136 22.09 19.38 1.36
C VAL A 136 23.32 18.50 1.28
N GLN A 137 23.55 17.84 0.15
CA GLN A 137 24.70 16.99 -0.08
C GLN A 137 26.02 17.77 0.06
N ALA A 138 26.10 18.97 -0.52
CA ALA A 138 27.27 19.85 -0.39
C ALA A 138 27.53 20.27 1.07
N ARG A 139 26.47 20.53 1.85
CA ARG A 139 26.60 20.85 3.29
C ARG A 139 27.17 19.68 4.07
N TYR A 140 26.75 18.45 3.81
CA TYR A 140 27.29 17.27 4.46
C TYR A 140 28.74 17.00 4.07
N ALA A 141 29.10 17.17 2.80
CA ALA A 141 30.47 17.01 2.32
C ALA A 141 31.46 18.01 2.97
N ASN A 142 30.99 19.20 3.33
CA ASN A 142 31.78 20.22 3.98
C ASN A 142 31.85 20.11 5.52
N GLY A 143 31.44 18.98 6.08
CA GLY A 143 31.53 18.71 7.52
C GLY A 143 30.56 19.50 8.38
N LEU A 144 29.53 20.08 7.80
CA LEU A 144 28.43 20.71 8.54
C LEU A 144 27.44 19.65 9.09
N ASN A 145 28.00 18.54 9.52
CA ASN A 145 27.26 17.40 10.05
C ASN A 145 26.24 17.84 11.10
N GLY A 146 24.99 17.72 10.77
CA GLY A 146 23.89 17.74 11.74
C GLY A 146 23.56 19.11 12.35
N ARG A 147 24.23 20.20 12.01
CA ARG A 147 23.70 21.52 12.34
C ARG A 147 22.44 21.74 11.52
N ARG A 148 21.28 21.58 12.15
CA ARG A 148 20.05 22.21 11.70
C ARG A 148 20.42 23.66 11.41
N LEU A 149 20.46 24.03 10.12
CA LEU A 149 20.18 25.41 9.81
C LEU A 149 18.80 25.65 10.42
N GLU A 150 18.68 26.63 11.29
CA GLU A 150 17.36 27.10 11.68
C GLU A 150 16.63 27.43 10.39
N ALA A 151 15.88 26.44 9.91
CA ALA A 151 14.98 26.68 8.83
C ALA A 151 13.96 27.65 9.42
N GLN A 152 14.17 28.90 9.16
CA GLN A 152 13.12 29.88 9.40
C GLN A 152 11.92 29.36 8.61
N PRO A 153 10.83 28.95 9.27
CA PRO A 153 9.66 28.53 8.55
C PRO A 153 9.23 29.73 7.70
N LYS A 154 9.40 29.61 6.39
CA LYS A 154 8.82 30.57 5.44
C LYS A 154 7.28 30.51 5.42
N CYS A 155 6.71 29.73 6.28
CA CYS A 155 5.27 29.65 6.44
C CYS A 155 4.82 30.67 7.46
N ALA A 156 4.66 31.88 7.02
CA ALA A 156 3.51 32.63 7.46
C ALA A 156 2.27 31.98 6.82
N GLY A 157 1.96 30.75 7.21
CA GLY A 157 0.60 30.25 7.01
C GLY A 157 -0.30 31.23 7.74
N ASP A 158 -1.33 31.69 7.09
CA ASP A 158 -2.35 32.58 7.66
C ASP A 158 -3.13 31.93 8.85
N GLY A 159 -2.68 30.76 9.33
CA GLY A 159 -3.35 29.99 10.36
C GLY A 159 -4.70 29.41 9.89
N SER A 160 -5.05 29.57 8.62
CA SER A 160 -6.25 28.95 8.09
C SER A 160 -6.15 27.44 8.24
N GLN A 161 -7.07 26.86 8.98
CA GLN A 161 -7.16 25.42 9.11
C GLN A 161 -7.58 24.88 7.74
N VAL A 162 -6.71 24.05 7.14
CA VAL A 162 -7.11 23.25 5.99
C VAL A 162 -8.34 22.44 6.41
N LYS A 163 -9.43 22.56 5.66
CA LYS A 163 -10.63 21.75 5.92
C LYS A 163 -10.20 20.29 5.91
N ARG A 164 -10.41 19.61 7.04
CA ARG A 164 -10.23 18.16 7.11
C ARG A 164 -11.20 17.54 6.11
N ASN A 165 -10.65 16.80 5.15
CA ASN A 165 -11.49 15.96 4.29
C ASN A 165 -11.73 14.61 4.96
N ALA A 166 -12.68 13.84 4.48
CA ALA A 166 -13.01 12.52 4.99
C ALA A 166 -11.81 11.56 5.04
N HIS A 167 -10.88 11.69 4.10
CA HIS A 167 -9.69 10.86 3.96
C HIS A 167 -8.61 11.13 5.01
N HIS A 168 -8.69 12.26 5.66
CA HIS A 168 -7.70 12.73 6.62
C HIS A 168 -7.50 11.78 7.81
N GLN A 169 -8.55 11.13 8.21
CA GLN A 169 -8.58 10.32 9.42
C GLN A 169 -8.00 8.94 9.23
N HIS A 170 -7.88 8.46 7.99
CA HIS A 170 -7.23 7.20 7.66
C HIS A 170 -5.69 7.30 7.67
N ALA A 171 -5.15 8.50 7.67
CA ALA A 171 -3.70 8.72 7.67
C ALA A 171 -3.01 8.15 8.91
N VAL A 172 -3.67 8.14 10.04
CA VAL A 172 -3.12 7.67 11.33
C VAL A 172 -3.41 6.20 11.62
N GLY A 173 -3.92 5.43 10.66
CA GLY A 173 -4.27 4.02 10.84
C GLY A 173 -5.41 3.77 11.84
N LYS A 174 -6.04 4.82 12.32
CA LYS A 174 -7.23 4.81 13.16
C LYS A 174 -8.21 5.81 12.56
N GLY A 175 -8.90 5.37 11.49
CA GLY A 175 -9.97 6.18 10.92
C GLY A 175 -10.99 6.55 11.99
N ASP A 176 -11.55 7.75 11.91
CA ASP A 176 -12.74 8.04 12.69
C ASP A 176 -13.89 7.21 12.10
N PRO A 177 -14.39 6.20 12.81
CA PRO A 177 -15.44 5.32 12.30
C PRO A 177 -16.71 6.07 11.94
N GLN A 178 -16.83 7.33 12.39
CA GLN A 178 -18.02 8.14 12.13
C GLN A 178 -17.99 8.86 10.78
N VAL A 179 -16.84 8.96 10.11
CA VAL A 179 -16.71 9.70 8.84
C VAL A 179 -17.59 9.11 7.74
N TYR A 180 -17.69 7.81 7.69
CA TYR A 180 -18.47 7.09 6.69
C TYR A 180 -19.72 6.42 7.28
N ALA A 181 -20.03 6.66 8.54
CA ALA A 181 -21.13 6.00 9.23
C ALA A 181 -22.47 6.20 8.50
N GLY A 182 -23.16 5.11 8.23
CA GLY A 182 -24.44 5.08 7.53
C GLY A 182 -24.36 5.20 6.00
N LEU A 183 -23.14 5.20 5.42
CA LEU A 183 -22.99 5.35 3.97
C LEU A 183 -22.90 4.02 3.23
N ALA A 184 -22.50 2.93 3.91
CA ALA A 184 -22.41 1.59 3.31
C ALA A 184 -23.73 0.81 3.32
N GLY A 185 -24.74 1.30 4.06
CA GLY A 185 -26.00 0.58 4.26
C GLY A 185 -25.89 -0.52 5.31
N GLU A 186 -26.78 -1.51 5.26
CA GLU A 186 -26.75 -2.62 6.22
C GLU A 186 -25.60 -3.58 5.94
N PRO A 187 -24.89 -4.05 6.97
CA PRO A 187 -23.81 -5.03 6.79
C PRO A 187 -24.38 -6.38 6.34
N LYS A 188 -23.72 -7.04 5.40
CA LYS A 188 -24.14 -8.37 4.90
C LYS A 188 -23.96 -9.49 5.91
N PHE A 189 -22.99 -9.34 6.80
CA PHE A 189 -22.61 -10.36 7.76
C PHE A 189 -22.73 -9.84 9.17
N LYS A 190 -22.99 -10.73 10.11
CA LYS A 190 -23.06 -10.45 11.55
C LYS A 190 -22.02 -11.27 12.30
N VAL A 191 -21.75 -10.88 13.53
CA VAL A 191 -20.85 -11.63 14.43
C VAL A 191 -21.29 -13.08 14.56
N GLY A 192 -20.35 -14.00 14.39
CA GLY A 192 -20.57 -15.44 14.41
C GLY A 192 -20.83 -16.07 13.05
N ASP A 193 -21.09 -15.29 12.00
CA ASP A 193 -21.25 -15.85 10.66
C ASP A 193 -19.94 -16.45 10.15
N GLN A 194 -20.03 -17.62 9.49
CA GLN A 194 -18.92 -18.24 8.80
C GLN A 194 -18.81 -17.63 7.39
N VAL A 195 -17.63 -17.17 7.06
CA VAL A 195 -17.35 -16.52 5.76
C VAL A 195 -16.13 -17.14 5.10
N SER A 196 -16.15 -17.18 3.78
CA SER A 196 -15.00 -17.50 2.95
C SER A 196 -14.39 -16.22 2.41
N VAL A 197 -13.08 -16.08 2.48
CA VAL A 197 -12.37 -15.00 1.82
C VAL A 197 -12.18 -15.36 0.35
N ARG A 198 -12.67 -14.52 -0.54
CA ARG A 198 -12.59 -14.76 -1.98
C ARG A 198 -11.12 -14.86 -2.43
N ASP A 199 -10.85 -15.82 -3.29
CA ASP A 199 -9.55 -15.98 -3.94
C ASP A 199 -9.52 -15.23 -5.28
N LEU A 200 -9.47 -13.91 -5.22
CA LEU A 200 -9.47 -13.05 -6.39
C LEU A 200 -8.04 -12.66 -6.79
N PRO A 201 -7.77 -12.51 -8.10
CA PRO A 201 -6.53 -11.88 -8.54
C PRO A 201 -6.48 -10.45 -8.03
N VAL A 202 -5.32 -10.05 -7.51
CA VAL A 202 -5.11 -8.69 -7.05
C VAL A 202 -4.55 -7.86 -8.19
N LEU A 203 -5.26 -6.80 -8.53
CA LEU A 203 -4.84 -5.82 -9.51
C LEU A 203 -4.26 -4.62 -8.77
N PHE A 204 -2.95 -4.40 -8.89
CA PHE A 204 -2.23 -3.23 -8.42
C PHE A 204 -2.06 -3.11 -6.91
N TYR A 205 -3.11 -3.17 -6.10
CA TYR A 205 -3.02 -2.97 -4.67
C TYR A 205 -4.17 -3.62 -3.91
N THR A 206 -3.88 -4.16 -2.72
CA THR A 206 -4.87 -4.63 -1.76
C THR A 206 -4.31 -4.61 -0.34
N ARG A 207 -5.20 -4.63 0.65
CA ARG A 207 -4.85 -4.84 2.06
C ARG A 207 -5.31 -6.20 2.57
N THR A 208 -6.03 -6.98 1.74
CA THR A 208 -6.42 -8.36 2.10
C THR A 208 -5.24 -9.30 1.86
N PRO A 209 -4.61 -9.85 2.93
CA PRO A 209 -3.39 -10.63 2.80
C PRO A 209 -3.61 -11.92 2.00
N GLU A 210 -2.59 -12.33 1.24
CA GLU A 210 -2.66 -13.55 0.42
C GLU A 210 -2.98 -14.79 1.26
N TYR A 211 -2.39 -14.91 2.44
CA TYR A 211 -2.51 -16.10 3.28
C TYR A 211 -3.91 -16.35 3.86
N VAL A 212 -4.82 -15.39 3.77
CA VAL A 212 -6.24 -15.61 4.15
C VAL A 212 -7.17 -15.80 2.96
N ARG A 213 -6.69 -15.58 1.72
CA ARG A 213 -7.53 -15.76 0.53
C ARG A 213 -7.84 -17.24 0.30
N GLY A 214 -9.09 -17.53 0.04
CA GLY A 214 -9.61 -18.90 -0.04
C GLY A 214 -9.87 -19.56 1.31
N ALA A 215 -9.48 -18.96 2.42
CA ALA A 215 -9.71 -19.50 3.74
C ALA A 215 -11.12 -19.21 4.26
N VAL A 216 -11.59 -20.08 5.14
CA VAL A 216 -12.85 -19.90 5.88
C VAL A 216 -12.53 -19.38 7.27
N GLY A 217 -13.28 -18.38 7.71
CA GLY A 217 -13.16 -17.79 9.03
C GLY A 217 -14.52 -17.38 9.58
N GLU A 218 -14.52 -16.86 10.80
CA GLU A 218 -15.71 -16.41 11.50
C GLU A 218 -15.67 -14.91 11.71
N ILE A 219 -16.77 -14.22 11.46
CA ILE A 219 -16.91 -12.79 11.77
C ILE A 219 -16.81 -12.58 13.27
N ALA A 220 -15.71 -12.02 13.73
CA ALA A 220 -15.51 -11.67 15.14
C ALA A 220 -16.08 -10.29 15.48
N THR A 221 -16.07 -9.35 14.53
CA THR A 221 -16.59 -7.98 14.73
C THR A 221 -17.03 -7.41 13.40
N VAL A 222 -18.17 -6.71 13.39
CA VAL A 222 -18.55 -5.76 12.35
C VAL A 222 -17.91 -4.44 12.75
N ALA A 223 -16.89 -3.97 12.01
CA ALA A 223 -15.97 -2.96 12.51
C ALA A 223 -16.39 -1.54 12.16
N TYR A 224 -16.28 -1.16 10.91
CA TYR A 224 -16.57 0.22 10.46
C TYR A 224 -16.86 0.25 8.96
N GLU A 225 -17.34 1.38 8.49
CA GLU A 225 -17.56 1.68 7.09
C GLU A 225 -16.41 2.51 6.53
N SER A 226 -15.87 2.14 5.39
CA SER A 226 -14.82 2.87 4.68
C SER A 226 -14.75 2.47 3.22
N PRO A 227 -14.23 3.31 2.32
CA PRO A 227 -13.81 2.84 1.00
C PRO A 227 -12.74 1.76 1.14
N ALA A 228 -12.77 0.75 0.27
CA ALA A 228 -11.73 -0.25 0.25
C ALA A 228 -10.40 0.34 -0.24
N ALA A 229 -9.29 -0.25 0.24
CA ALA A 229 -7.95 0.20 -0.12
C ALA A 229 -7.72 0.18 -1.64
N GLU A 230 -8.34 -0.74 -2.35
CA GLU A 230 -8.29 -0.87 -3.81
C GLU A 230 -8.84 0.36 -4.55
N ASP A 231 -9.78 1.08 -3.94
CA ASP A 231 -10.35 2.30 -4.48
C ASP A 231 -9.64 3.55 -3.94
N GLU A 232 -9.35 3.56 -2.64
CA GLU A 232 -8.71 4.70 -1.98
C GLU A 232 -7.31 5.00 -2.53
N THR A 233 -6.56 3.95 -2.93
CA THR A 233 -5.22 4.11 -3.52
C THR A 233 -5.17 4.92 -4.80
N TRP A 234 -6.28 5.04 -5.50
CA TRP A 234 -6.40 5.74 -6.78
C TRP A 234 -7.10 7.10 -6.66
N ASP A 235 -7.40 7.54 -5.44
CA ASP A 235 -8.14 8.78 -5.17
C ASP A 235 -9.44 8.86 -6.00
N ARG A 236 -10.17 7.73 -6.05
CA ARG A 236 -11.39 7.63 -6.84
C ARG A 236 -12.51 8.43 -6.22
N PRO A 237 -13.07 9.40 -6.94
CA PRO A 237 -14.16 10.24 -6.41
C PRO A 237 -15.49 9.46 -6.27
N ASP A 238 -15.60 8.32 -6.95
CA ASP A 238 -16.74 7.42 -6.95
C ASP A 238 -16.59 6.24 -5.99
N ALA A 239 -15.50 6.19 -5.22
CA ALA A 239 -15.28 5.15 -4.23
C ALA A 239 -16.39 5.18 -3.18
N LYS A 240 -17.12 4.07 -3.08
CA LYS A 240 -18.20 3.92 -2.10
C LYS A 240 -17.70 3.23 -0.85
N PRO A 241 -18.08 3.72 0.34
CA PRO A 241 -17.84 3.01 1.57
C PRO A 241 -18.50 1.64 1.56
N GLU A 242 -17.85 0.68 2.16
CA GLU A 242 -18.34 -0.65 2.44
C GLU A 242 -17.98 -1.05 3.87
N TRP A 243 -18.61 -2.10 4.39
CA TRP A 243 -18.31 -2.61 5.71
C TRP A 243 -16.97 -3.31 5.76
N PHE A 244 -16.23 -3.08 6.83
CA PHE A 244 -15.05 -3.83 7.22
C PHE A 244 -15.40 -4.74 8.39
N TYR A 245 -14.88 -5.96 8.32
CA TYR A 245 -15.10 -6.99 9.32
C TYR A 245 -13.76 -7.48 9.87
N VAL A 246 -13.71 -7.67 11.18
CA VAL A 246 -12.61 -8.45 11.75
C VAL A 246 -12.99 -9.92 11.62
N VAL A 247 -12.26 -10.65 10.80
CA VAL A 247 -12.43 -12.08 10.61
C VAL A 247 -11.39 -12.84 11.42
N ARG A 248 -11.83 -13.86 12.12
CA ARG A 248 -11.02 -14.75 12.94
C ARG A 248 -10.78 -16.06 12.19
N PHE A 249 -9.53 -16.45 12.08
CA PHE A 249 -9.10 -17.72 11.48
C PHE A 249 -8.35 -18.53 12.51
N THR A 250 -8.44 -19.85 12.44
CA THR A 250 -7.55 -20.75 13.17
C THR A 250 -6.22 -20.83 12.41
N MET A 251 -5.10 -20.64 13.08
CA MET A 251 -3.81 -20.64 12.40
C MET A 251 -3.46 -21.99 11.76
N ALA A 252 -3.92 -23.08 12.37
CA ALA A 252 -3.74 -24.42 11.80
C ALA A 252 -4.50 -24.62 10.47
N ASP A 253 -5.58 -23.88 10.24
CA ASP A 253 -6.33 -23.93 8.96
C ASP A 253 -5.68 -23.05 7.87
N LEU A 254 -4.93 -22.03 8.27
CA LEU A 254 -4.24 -21.15 7.33
C LEU A 254 -2.92 -21.74 6.82
N TRP A 255 -2.19 -22.47 7.66
CA TRP A 255 -0.85 -22.98 7.33
C TRP A 255 -0.76 -24.49 7.52
N HIS A 256 -0.53 -25.17 6.40
CA HIS A 256 -0.25 -26.60 6.44
C HIS A 256 1.01 -26.88 7.29
N GLY A 257 0.90 -27.79 8.25
CA GLY A 257 2.03 -28.11 9.14
C GLY A 257 2.28 -27.08 10.25
N TYR A 258 1.29 -26.25 10.59
CA TYR A 258 1.40 -25.33 11.72
C TYR A 258 1.80 -26.08 13.01
N THR A 259 2.87 -25.63 13.65
CA THR A 259 3.45 -26.27 14.85
C THR A 259 3.12 -25.59 16.16
N GLY A 260 2.36 -24.49 16.12
CA GLY A 260 1.90 -23.78 17.31
C GLY A 260 0.73 -24.49 18.03
N THR A 261 0.08 -23.77 18.92
CA THR A 261 -1.07 -24.30 19.64
C THR A 261 -2.30 -24.40 18.73
N PRO A 262 -3.07 -25.50 18.75
CA PRO A 262 -4.26 -25.64 17.90
C PRO A 262 -5.32 -24.55 18.11
N THR A 263 -5.27 -23.85 19.24
CA THR A 263 -6.18 -22.75 19.57
C THR A 263 -5.66 -21.39 19.14
N ASP A 264 -4.48 -21.32 18.52
CA ASP A 264 -3.93 -20.06 18.03
C ASP A 264 -4.79 -19.51 16.89
N VAL A 265 -5.05 -18.23 16.97
CA VAL A 265 -5.93 -17.55 16.01
C VAL A 265 -5.26 -16.32 15.42
N LEU A 266 -5.54 -16.10 14.17
CA LEU A 266 -5.27 -14.84 13.48
C LEU A 266 -6.57 -14.05 13.37
N ARG A 267 -6.49 -12.74 13.59
CA ARG A 267 -7.57 -11.80 13.30
C ARG A 267 -7.06 -10.74 12.37
N THR A 268 -7.82 -10.48 11.30
CA THR A 268 -7.48 -9.42 10.34
C THR A 268 -8.73 -8.73 9.85
N GLU A 269 -8.59 -7.46 9.50
CA GLU A 269 -9.66 -6.66 8.91
C GLU A 269 -9.77 -6.97 7.42
N ILE A 270 -10.99 -7.25 6.97
CA ILE A 270 -11.30 -7.59 5.57
C ILE A 270 -12.52 -6.79 5.12
N PRO A 271 -12.47 -6.08 3.99
CA PRO A 271 -13.62 -5.37 3.44
C PRO A 271 -14.63 -6.34 2.84
N GLU A 272 -15.89 -5.95 2.86
CA GLU A 272 -17.04 -6.77 2.47
C GLU A 272 -16.92 -7.41 1.09
N ARG A 273 -16.34 -6.69 0.11
CA ARG A 273 -16.11 -7.19 -1.26
C ARG A 273 -15.27 -8.46 -1.33
N TRP A 274 -14.44 -8.72 -0.33
CA TRP A 274 -13.61 -9.92 -0.25
C TRP A 274 -14.27 -11.08 0.45
N LEU A 275 -15.49 -10.91 0.96
CA LEU A 275 -16.19 -11.93 1.74
C LEU A 275 -17.41 -12.49 1.00
N GLU A 276 -17.63 -13.77 1.20
CA GLU A 276 -18.84 -14.47 0.82
C GLU A 276 -19.25 -15.45 1.92
N ALA A 277 -20.53 -15.82 1.98
CA ALA A 277 -21.00 -16.80 2.95
C ALA A 277 -20.26 -18.12 2.71
N ALA A 278 -19.74 -18.74 3.77
CA ALA A 278 -19.15 -20.06 3.66
C ALA A 278 -20.25 -21.07 3.33
N SER A 279 -19.99 -21.92 2.35
CA SER A 279 -20.92 -22.96 1.88
C SER A 279 -20.91 -24.18 2.80
#